data_ed98d42452c71e9d576209aeed7d3c9d
#
_entry.id   ed98d42452c71e9d576209aeed7d3c9d
#
_cell.length_a   1.000
_cell.length_b   1.000
_cell.length_c   1.000
_cell.angle_alpha   90.00
_cell.angle_beta   90.00
_cell.angle_gamma   90.00
#
_symmetry.space_group_name_H-M   'P 1'
#
loop_
_entity.id
_entity.type
_entity.pdbx_description
1 polymer ?
#
loop_
_entity_poly.entity_id
_entity_poly.type
_entity_poly.pdbx_seq_one_letter_code
_entity_poly.pdbx_strand_id
1 'polypeptide(L)'
;MKVCLSLTAVSLTFYATSAFSQTSSAVREITAPPAELKAPAFYKKYLDAKGYPIIASATVNDYALREAAYLVDMMLVKRDDLRNAMTKSGSRLSIIAWNEFTTDVADFAHFKPKDFWDARARGTGGSETDPYCSCGEENLLGYPGDPYSTESILIHEIAHNIHLRGVLNLDPTFDARLKKTYDAAMAKGLWKGKYASVNDREYFAEGVQSWFDNNREPDHDHNHVNTRAELLEYDPGLAALCREIFGDTELKYTKPVTRLTGHLQGYDPSKAPTFVWPERLQKVKAEIRAEAVARGEAAENGIQRETREISGWKVHINKSLLTDSTKPATEKALGMLKVQLDEIIKLVPAPAVAELQKVGLYFSPPYPEFGERAEFHPDAKWLKDNGRDPVMGKGVEFSNVESFEEDTRRMPNFALHELAHAYHNRFLNKGFENPELVAAYNKAKAGGTYDKVERVDSKGNRRMDKAYAMTDPMEYFAEATEAFFVRNDFYPYTREELERHDPEMAALVKKLWGVK
;
A
#
# COMPACT_ATOMS: atom_id res chain seq x y z
N MET A 1 55.67 -10.64 72.41
CA MET A 1 54.19 -10.62 72.07
C MET A 1 53.88 -9.29 71.41
N LYS A 2 53.75 -9.25 70.09
CA LYS A 2 53.36 -8.06 69.34
C LYS A 2 51.95 -8.35 68.79
N VAL A 3 50.99 -7.55 69.24
CA VAL A 3 49.61 -7.62 68.77
C VAL A 3 49.50 -6.74 67.51
N CYS A 4 49.15 -7.33 66.37
CA CYS A 4 48.79 -6.59 65.15
C CYS A 4 47.28 -6.31 65.21
N LEU A 5 46.92 -5.05 65.19
CA LEU A 5 45.54 -4.59 64.90
C LEU A 5 45.40 -4.43 63.38
N SER A 6 44.45 -5.19 62.83
CA SER A 6 44.00 -5.02 61.41
C SER A 6 42.84 -4.02 61.40
N LEU A 7 43.05 -2.89 60.74
CA LEU A 7 41.94 -1.99 60.38
C LEU A 7 41.26 -2.49 59.09
N THR A 8 40.00 -2.85 59.18
CA THR A 8 39.15 -3.13 58.03
C THR A 8 38.50 -1.84 57.57
N ALA A 9 38.86 -1.35 56.40
CA ALA A 9 38.22 -0.20 55.77
C ALA A 9 36.92 -0.68 55.09
N VAL A 10 35.79 -0.19 55.54
CA VAL A 10 34.47 -0.39 54.89
C VAL A 10 34.32 0.69 53.83
N SER A 11 34.41 0.31 52.54
CA SER A 11 34.08 1.21 51.43
C SER A 11 32.55 1.26 51.23
N LEU A 12 31.95 2.37 51.56
CA LEU A 12 30.56 2.67 51.17
C LEU A 12 30.55 3.09 49.71
N THR A 13 30.02 2.21 48.84
CA THR A 13 29.73 2.54 47.46
C THR A 13 28.36 3.24 47.42
N PHE A 14 28.35 4.54 47.16
CA PHE A 14 27.14 5.28 46.86
C PHE A 14 26.67 4.89 45.43
N TYR A 15 25.58 4.15 45.33
CA TYR A 15 24.84 4.05 44.08
C TYR A 15 24.06 5.35 43.87
N ALA A 16 24.56 6.15 42.93
CA ALA A 16 23.78 7.27 42.43
C ALA A 16 22.65 6.72 41.56
N THR A 17 21.45 6.65 42.10
CA THR A 17 20.23 6.47 41.32
C THR A 17 20.02 7.74 40.50
N SER A 18 20.40 7.71 39.23
CA SER A 18 19.98 8.72 38.27
C SER A 18 18.47 8.63 38.13
N ALA A 19 17.75 9.48 38.84
CA ALA A 19 16.35 9.73 38.58
C ALA A 19 16.26 10.33 37.16
N PHE A 20 15.84 9.54 36.17
CA PHE A 20 15.39 10.07 34.92
C PHE A 20 14.22 11.01 35.20
N SER A 21 14.47 12.30 35.08
CA SER A 21 13.45 13.31 35.06
C SER A 21 12.55 13.00 33.83
N GLN A 22 11.40 12.36 34.08
CA GLN A 22 10.30 12.39 33.12
C GLN A 22 9.87 13.87 33.01
N THR A 23 10.41 14.56 32.01
CA THR A 23 9.81 15.79 31.56
C THR A 23 8.37 15.45 31.19
N SER A 24 7.44 15.92 32.00
CA SER A 24 6.00 15.94 31.70
C SER A 24 5.87 16.57 30.30
N SER A 25 5.75 15.74 29.27
CA SER A 25 5.42 16.24 27.95
C SER A 25 4.02 16.82 28.06
N ALA A 26 3.89 18.12 27.87
CA ALA A 26 2.61 18.79 27.87
C ALA A 26 1.67 18.01 26.93
N VAL A 27 0.47 17.71 27.44
CA VAL A 27 -0.55 16.99 26.64
C VAL A 27 -0.80 17.82 25.39
N ARG A 28 -0.52 17.28 24.22
CA ARG A 28 -0.70 17.98 22.94
C ARG A 28 -2.15 18.38 22.76
N GLU A 29 -2.36 19.62 22.36
CA GLU A 29 -3.69 20.16 22.08
C GLU A 29 -4.26 19.56 20.79
N ILE A 30 -5.54 19.23 20.82
CA ILE A 30 -6.30 18.81 19.65
C ILE A 30 -7.09 20.02 19.17
N THR A 31 -6.86 20.42 17.94
CA THR A 31 -7.46 21.60 17.31
C THR A 31 -8.29 21.21 16.08
N ALA A 32 -8.89 22.18 15.41
CA ALA A 32 -9.37 21.99 14.05
C ALA A 32 -8.18 21.87 13.07
N PRO A 33 -8.33 21.13 11.96
CA PRO A 33 -7.30 21.08 10.93
C PRO A 33 -6.92 22.48 10.43
N PRO A 34 -5.62 22.82 10.35
CA PRO A 34 -5.18 24.11 9.84
C PRO A 34 -5.53 24.26 8.35
N ALA A 35 -5.80 25.49 7.92
CA ALA A 35 -6.24 25.77 6.56
C ALA A 35 -5.24 25.30 5.49
N GLU A 36 -3.95 25.36 5.80
CA GLU A 36 -2.84 24.95 4.94
C GLU A 36 -2.87 23.45 4.60
N LEU A 37 -3.44 22.63 5.49
CA LEU A 37 -3.59 21.18 5.27
C LEU A 37 -4.63 20.88 4.20
N LYS A 38 -5.52 21.82 3.87
CA LYS A 38 -6.61 21.66 2.89
C LYS A 38 -7.43 20.39 3.13
N ALA A 39 -7.60 20.01 4.40
CA ALA A 39 -8.34 18.82 4.78
C ALA A 39 -9.82 18.96 4.42
N PRO A 40 -10.49 17.90 3.90
CA PRO A 40 -11.93 17.91 3.69
C PRO A 40 -12.71 18.32 4.95
N ALA A 41 -13.88 18.97 4.76
CA ALA A 41 -14.72 19.45 5.86
C ALA A 41 -15.24 18.35 6.81
N PHE A 42 -15.13 17.09 6.43
CA PHE A 42 -15.37 15.92 7.26
C PHE A 42 -14.53 15.93 8.53
N TYR A 43 -13.25 16.30 8.42
CA TYR A 43 -12.32 16.31 9.54
C TYR A 43 -12.55 17.50 10.45
N LYS A 44 -12.65 17.24 11.75
CA LYS A 44 -12.91 18.24 12.79
C LYS A 44 -11.80 18.30 13.83
N LYS A 45 -10.95 17.28 13.88
CA LYS A 45 -9.87 17.13 14.85
C LYS A 45 -8.53 17.00 14.14
N TYR A 46 -7.54 17.65 14.70
CA TYR A 46 -6.16 17.64 14.23
C TYR A 46 -5.22 17.58 15.42
N LEU A 47 -4.18 16.78 15.31
CA LEU A 47 -3.05 16.74 16.22
C LEU A 47 -1.75 16.70 15.41
N ASP A 48 -0.80 17.56 15.79
CA ASP A 48 0.52 17.61 15.18
C ASP A 48 1.48 16.63 15.84
N ALA A 49 1.92 15.61 15.12
CA ALA A 49 2.95 14.69 15.56
C ALA A 49 4.34 15.14 15.06
N LYS A 50 4.83 16.26 15.58
CA LYS A 50 6.09 16.91 15.19
C LYS A 50 6.18 17.20 13.68
N GLY A 51 5.13 17.78 13.14
CA GLY A 51 5.00 18.11 11.72
C GLY A 51 4.26 17.04 10.91
N TYR A 52 4.03 15.84 11.43
CA TYR A 52 3.21 14.82 10.75
C TYR A 52 1.73 14.97 11.14
N PRO A 53 0.82 15.24 10.18
CA PRO A 53 -0.59 15.50 10.47
C PRO A 53 -1.36 14.24 10.87
N ILE A 54 -2.08 14.30 11.98
CA ILE A 54 -3.07 13.30 12.38
C ILE A 54 -4.43 13.98 12.44
N ILE A 55 -5.41 13.45 11.68
CA ILE A 55 -6.73 14.06 11.54
C ILE A 55 -7.84 13.05 11.81
N ALA A 56 -9.01 13.55 12.22
CA ALA A 56 -10.15 12.69 12.50
C ALA A 56 -11.48 13.46 12.38
N SER A 57 -12.57 12.70 12.28
CA SER A 57 -13.93 13.22 12.42
C SER A 57 -14.19 13.73 13.85
N ALA A 58 -15.30 14.41 14.06
CA ALA A 58 -15.71 14.82 15.40
C ALA A 58 -15.99 13.64 16.36
N THR A 59 -16.32 12.47 15.81
CA THR A 59 -16.73 11.27 16.55
C THR A 59 -15.57 10.57 17.24
N VAL A 60 -14.37 10.59 16.64
CA VAL A 60 -13.17 9.92 17.16
C VAL A 60 -12.79 10.42 18.55
N ASN A 61 -12.44 9.52 19.44
CA ASN A 61 -11.96 9.86 20.79
C ASN A 61 -10.61 10.57 20.74
N ASP A 62 -10.45 11.65 21.50
CA ASP A 62 -9.23 12.44 21.54
C ASP A 62 -7.99 11.64 21.96
N TYR A 63 -8.17 10.64 22.82
CA TYR A 63 -7.08 9.76 23.22
C TYR A 63 -6.54 8.91 22.06
N ALA A 64 -7.37 8.60 21.04
CA ALA A 64 -6.90 7.89 19.85
C ALA A 64 -5.89 8.72 19.04
N LEU A 65 -6.13 10.03 18.88
CA LEU A 65 -5.16 10.93 18.23
C LEU A 65 -3.85 11.01 19.04
N ARG A 66 -3.95 11.05 20.37
CA ARG A 66 -2.77 11.11 21.25
C ARG A 66 -1.97 9.82 21.22
N GLU A 67 -2.64 8.68 21.22
CA GLU A 67 -1.99 7.36 21.08
C GLU A 67 -1.30 7.22 19.72
N ALA A 68 -1.97 7.58 18.64
CA ALA A 68 -1.40 7.57 17.30
C ALA A 68 -0.16 8.47 17.21
N ALA A 69 -0.22 9.69 17.77
CA ALA A 69 0.93 10.59 17.80
C ALA A 69 2.09 10.03 18.61
N TYR A 70 1.81 9.36 19.73
CA TYR A 70 2.83 8.71 20.55
C TYR A 70 3.54 7.61 19.75
N LEU A 71 2.80 6.72 19.08
CA LEU A 71 3.39 5.63 18.31
C LEU A 71 4.23 6.16 17.13
N VAL A 72 3.71 7.11 16.36
CA VAL A 72 4.45 7.75 15.26
C VAL A 72 5.72 8.42 15.76
N ASP A 73 5.65 9.15 16.89
CA ASP A 73 6.82 9.82 17.46
C ASP A 73 7.88 8.83 17.93
N MET A 74 7.48 7.73 18.52
CA MET A 74 8.40 6.72 19.03
C MET A 74 9.03 5.90 17.88
N MET A 75 8.27 5.57 16.84
CA MET A 75 8.81 4.89 15.65
C MET A 75 9.83 5.79 14.92
N LEU A 76 9.56 7.09 14.82
CA LEU A 76 10.39 8.06 14.11
C LEU A 76 11.25 8.93 15.05
N VAL A 77 11.60 8.43 16.24
CA VAL A 77 12.26 9.22 17.29
C VAL A 77 13.60 9.85 16.87
N LYS A 78 14.32 9.21 15.95
CA LYS A 78 15.62 9.67 15.42
C LYS A 78 15.57 9.89 13.89
N ARG A 79 14.38 9.98 13.32
CA ARG A 79 14.17 10.01 11.88
C ARG A 79 13.27 11.18 11.45
N ASP A 80 13.67 12.39 11.88
CA ASP A 80 13.01 13.62 11.42
C ASP A 80 13.14 13.81 9.91
N ASP A 81 14.17 13.25 9.28
CA ASP A 81 14.33 13.18 7.83
C ASP A 81 13.18 12.43 7.16
N LEU A 82 12.84 11.22 7.64
CA LEU A 82 11.71 10.43 7.13
C LEU A 82 10.37 11.14 7.38
N ARG A 83 10.15 11.67 8.60
CA ARG A 83 8.96 12.43 8.95
C ARG A 83 8.75 13.61 7.99
N ASN A 84 9.81 14.35 7.73
CA ASN A 84 9.77 15.48 6.79
C ASN A 84 9.51 15.02 5.35
N ALA A 85 10.08 13.91 4.91
CA ALA A 85 9.83 13.36 3.58
C ALA A 85 8.36 12.93 3.43
N MET A 86 7.81 12.21 4.41
CA MET A 86 6.39 11.83 4.46
C MET A 86 5.48 13.06 4.36
N THR A 87 5.70 14.06 5.21
CA THR A 87 4.89 15.30 5.23
C THR A 87 4.99 16.06 3.91
N LYS A 88 6.19 16.21 3.36
CA LYS A 88 6.40 16.87 2.05
C LYS A 88 5.70 16.14 0.90
N SER A 89 5.57 14.82 0.99
CA SER A 89 4.86 14.01 0.01
C SER A 89 3.33 14.04 0.16
N GLY A 90 2.80 14.86 1.09
CA GLY A 90 1.36 15.01 1.33
C GLY A 90 0.76 13.93 2.25
N SER A 91 1.59 13.10 2.87
CA SER A 91 1.12 12.06 3.78
C SER A 91 0.49 12.63 5.05
N ARG A 92 -0.56 11.95 5.52
CA ARG A 92 -1.22 12.18 6.80
C ARG A 92 -1.90 10.91 7.29
N LEU A 93 -2.16 10.85 8.59
CA LEU A 93 -2.90 9.76 9.22
C LEU A 93 -4.34 10.19 9.50
N SER A 94 -5.31 9.43 8.99
CA SER A 94 -6.73 9.59 9.24
C SER A 94 -7.21 8.52 10.21
N ILE A 95 -7.73 8.91 11.39
CA ILE A 95 -8.28 7.96 12.35
C ILE A 95 -9.75 7.72 12.04
N ILE A 96 -10.13 6.45 11.95
CA ILE A 96 -11.49 5.97 11.67
C ILE A 96 -12.20 5.75 13.01
N ALA A 97 -13.35 6.36 13.25
CA ALA A 97 -14.12 6.11 14.46
C ALA A 97 -14.65 4.67 14.49
N TRP A 98 -14.91 4.14 15.70
CA TRP A 98 -15.41 2.78 15.90
C TRP A 98 -16.72 2.46 15.14
N ASN A 99 -17.51 3.49 14.82
CA ASN A 99 -18.77 3.41 14.09
C ASN A 99 -18.72 4.01 12.68
N GLU A 100 -17.53 4.41 12.21
CA GLU A 100 -17.23 4.76 10.83
C GLU A 100 -16.48 3.61 10.17
N PHE A 101 -16.56 3.52 8.84
CA PHE A 101 -15.85 2.50 8.07
C PHE A 101 -14.94 3.18 7.04
N THR A 102 -14.06 2.42 6.42
CA THR A 102 -13.02 2.94 5.54
C THR A 102 -13.54 3.96 4.53
N THR A 103 -14.62 3.66 3.83
CA THR A 103 -15.17 4.56 2.81
C THR A 103 -16.07 5.69 3.34
N ASP A 104 -16.36 5.73 4.64
CA ASP A 104 -17.03 6.87 5.28
C ASP A 104 -16.03 8.01 5.52
N VAL A 105 -14.73 7.68 5.62
CA VAL A 105 -13.65 8.66 5.80
C VAL A 105 -13.34 9.35 4.48
N ALA A 106 -13.25 10.68 4.50
CA ALA A 106 -13.20 11.47 3.28
C ALA A 106 -12.01 11.14 2.36
N ASP A 107 -10.85 10.76 2.92
CA ASP A 107 -9.66 10.40 2.16
C ASP A 107 -9.84 9.10 1.37
N PHE A 108 -10.71 8.19 1.83
CA PHE A 108 -10.94 6.87 1.23
C PHE A 108 -12.35 6.71 0.64
N ALA A 109 -13.14 7.78 0.57
CA ALA A 109 -14.50 7.75 0.04
C ALA A 109 -14.58 7.33 -1.45
N HIS A 110 -13.44 7.34 -2.14
CA HIS A 110 -13.31 6.92 -3.52
C HIS A 110 -13.14 5.40 -3.69
N PHE A 111 -12.86 4.66 -2.63
CA PHE A 111 -12.67 3.20 -2.69
C PHE A 111 -13.96 2.49 -3.07
N LYS A 112 -13.88 1.60 -4.06
CA LYS A 112 -15.00 0.80 -4.59
C LYS A 112 -14.57 -0.66 -4.77
N PRO A 113 -15.50 -1.63 -4.57
CA PRO A 113 -16.86 -1.44 -4.04
C PRO A 113 -16.84 -1.01 -2.55
N LYS A 114 -17.81 -0.14 -2.15
CA LYS A 114 -17.85 0.41 -0.79
C LYS A 114 -17.82 -0.68 0.30
N ASP A 115 -18.77 -1.59 0.25
CA ASP A 115 -18.95 -2.60 1.29
C ASP A 115 -17.78 -3.59 1.36
N PHE A 116 -17.10 -3.85 0.24
CA PHE A 116 -15.87 -4.64 0.21
C PHE A 116 -14.76 -3.98 1.05
N TRP A 117 -14.45 -2.71 0.78
CA TRP A 117 -13.42 -1.99 1.50
C TRP A 117 -13.77 -1.76 2.97
N ASP A 118 -15.04 -1.47 3.26
CA ASP A 118 -15.55 -1.33 4.62
C ASP A 118 -15.45 -2.63 5.42
N ALA A 119 -15.63 -3.79 4.78
CA ALA A 119 -15.55 -5.10 5.42
C ALA A 119 -14.12 -5.62 5.55
N ARG A 120 -13.22 -5.21 4.64
CA ARG A 120 -11.87 -5.76 4.53
C ARG A 120 -10.93 -5.23 5.59
N ALA A 121 -10.91 -3.93 5.81
CA ALA A 121 -9.84 -3.30 6.58
C ALA A 121 -10.34 -2.21 7.52
N ARG A 122 -9.67 -2.10 8.66
CA ARG A 122 -9.78 -1.00 9.63
C ARG A 122 -8.53 -0.12 9.64
N GLY A 123 -7.66 -0.32 8.63
CA GLY A 123 -6.44 0.45 8.38
C GLY A 123 -6.04 0.34 6.92
N THR A 124 -5.27 1.32 6.44
CA THR A 124 -4.61 1.34 5.14
C THR A 124 -3.30 2.10 5.23
N GLY A 125 -2.25 1.58 4.63
CA GLY A 125 -0.91 2.20 4.65
C GLY A 125 -0.68 3.26 3.58
N GLY A 126 -1.67 3.48 2.71
CA GLY A 126 -1.49 4.31 1.53
C GLY A 126 -0.77 3.57 0.39
N SER A 127 -0.40 4.32 -0.63
CA SER A 127 0.34 3.81 -1.78
C SER A 127 1.33 4.87 -2.30
N GLU A 128 2.04 4.56 -3.34
CA GLU A 128 2.91 5.54 -4.01
C GLU A 128 2.11 6.72 -4.58
N THR A 129 0.86 6.48 -4.95
CA THR A 129 -0.05 7.48 -5.53
C THR A 129 -1.11 7.99 -4.57
N ASP A 130 -1.42 7.25 -3.50
CA ASP A 130 -2.33 7.67 -2.44
C ASP A 130 -1.55 7.83 -1.13
N PRO A 131 -1.30 9.08 -0.68
CA PRO A 131 -0.39 9.32 0.43
C PRO A 131 -1.02 9.07 1.81
N TYR A 132 -2.32 8.78 1.88
CA TYR A 132 -3.06 8.76 3.13
C TYR A 132 -2.97 7.41 3.84
N CYS A 133 -2.69 7.46 5.14
CA CYS A 133 -2.70 6.30 6.03
C CYS A 133 -3.93 6.36 6.94
N SER A 134 -4.44 5.22 7.36
CA SER A 134 -5.55 5.17 8.31
C SER A 134 -5.42 4.06 9.34
N CYS A 135 -6.15 4.20 10.45
CA CYS A 135 -6.26 3.19 11.50
C CYS A 135 -7.55 3.41 12.29
N GLY A 136 -8.20 2.31 12.69
CA GLY A 136 -9.39 2.34 13.55
C GLY A 136 -9.06 2.74 15.00
N GLU A 137 -9.92 3.59 15.60
CA GLU A 137 -9.72 4.01 16.99
C GLU A 137 -9.89 2.85 18.00
N GLU A 138 -10.67 1.83 17.64
CA GLU A 138 -10.85 0.65 18.48
C GLU A 138 -9.53 -0.10 18.73
N ASN A 139 -8.64 -0.16 17.75
CA ASN A 139 -7.32 -0.74 17.91
C ASN A 139 -6.37 0.18 18.69
N LEU A 140 -6.38 1.49 18.37
CA LEU A 140 -5.57 2.49 19.06
C LEU A 140 -5.87 2.59 20.56
N LEU A 141 -7.07 2.27 20.99
CA LEU A 141 -7.49 2.39 22.38
C LEU A 141 -7.86 1.05 23.05
N GLY A 142 -7.77 -0.06 22.31
CA GLY A 142 -8.04 -1.40 22.80
C GLY A 142 -9.52 -1.62 23.17
N TYR A 143 -10.44 -1.19 22.32
CA TYR A 143 -11.88 -1.37 22.57
C TYR A 143 -12.27 -2.85 22.54
N PRO A 144 -13.26 -3.24 23.35
CA PRO A 144 -13.84 -4.58 23.22
C PRO A 144 -14.34 -4.83 21.80
N GLY A 145 -14.04 -6.01 21.24
CA GLY A 145 -14.43 -6.38 19.88
C GLY A 145 -13.49 -5.91 18.78
N ASP A 146 -12.36 -5.27 19.11
CA ASP A 146 -11.31 -4.91 18.15
C ASP A 146 -10.90 -6.15 17.33
N PRO A 147 -11.03 -6.11 15.97
CA PRO A 147 -10.66 -7.23 15.11
C PRO A 147 -9.15 -7.51 15.05
N TYR A 148 -8.31 -6.55 15.49
CA TYR A 148 -6.86 -6.64 15.56
C TYR A 148 -6.34 -6.60 17.00
N SER A 149 -7.10 -7.18 17.95
CA SER A 149 -6.86 -7.06 19.37
C SER A 149 -5.52 -7.63 19.86
N THR A 150 -4.80 -8.39 19.04
CA THR A 150 -3.49 -8.98 19.36
C THR A 150 -2.30 -8.22 18.80
N GLU A 151 -2.55 -7.14 18.03
CA GLU A 151 -1.53 -6.29 17.40
C GLU A 151 -1.93 -4.82 17.42
N SER A 152 -1.03 -3.92 17.01
CA SER A 152 -1.37 -2.54 16.64
C SER A 152 -1.36 -2.42 15.13
N ILE A 153 -2.53 -2.35 14.52
CA ILE A 153 -2.64 -2.20 13.06
C ILE A 153 -2.04 -0.86 12.59
N LEU A 154 -1.96 0.17 13.47
CA LEU A 154 -1.27 1.40 13.12
C LEU A 154 0.21 1.16 12.83
N ILE A 155 0.91 0.30 13.60
CA ILE A 155 2.34 0.04 13.36
C ILE A 155 2.53 -0.62 11.99
N HIS A 156 1.63 -1.50 11.58
CA HIS A 156 1.61 -2.11 10.25
C HIS A 156 1.39 -1.06 9.16
N GLU A 157 0.31 -0.31 9.24
CA GLU A 157 -0.09 0.63 8.19
C GLU A 157 0.86 1.82 8.07
N ILE A 158 1.36 2.34 9.20
CA ILE A 158 2.34 3.41 9.15
C ILE A 158 3.71 2.91 8.64
N ALA A 159 4.04 1.61 8.79
CA ALA A 159 5.24 1.05 8.19
C ALA A 159 5.20 1.12 6.66
N HIS A 160 4.05 0.78 6.03
CA HIS A 160 3.86 1.02 4.61
C HIS A 160 4.03 2.48 4.23
N ASN A 161 3.43 3.38 5.00
CA ASN A 161 3.52 4.82 4.73
C ASN A 161 4.95 5.37 4.92
N ILE A 162 5.66 4.94 5.97
CA ILE A 162 7.08 5.27 6.16
C ILE A 162 7.91 4.76 4.97
N HIS A 163 7.66 3.53 4.52
CA HIS A 163 8.34 2.95 3.37
C HIS A 163 8.09 3.77 2.11
N LEU A 164 6.82 3.89 1.71
CA LEU A 164 6.43 4.44 0.41
C LEU A 164 6.55 5.96 0.33
N ARG A 165 6.31 6.68 1.43
CA ARG A 165 6.28 8.15 1.45
C ARG A 165 7.47 8.78 2.18
N GLY A 166 8.19 8.00 2.98
CA GLY A 166 9.38 8.43 3.69
C GLY A 166 10.66 7.91 3.03
N VAL A 167 10.88 6.60 3.12
CA VAL A 167 12.13 5.95 2.71
C VAL A 167 12.40 6.12 1.22
N LEU A 168 11.42 5.80 0.35
CA LEU A 168 11.62 5.89 -1.10
C LEU A 168 11.87 7.31 -1.60
N ASN A 169 11.41 8.33 -0.88
CA ASN A 169 11.72 9.72 -1.21
C ASN A 169 13.15 10.14 -0.81
N LEU A 170 13.81 9.40 0.07
CA LEU A 170 15.19 9.65 0.53
C LEU A 170 16.20 8.67 -0.09
N ASP A 171 15.81 7.42 -0.25
CA ASP A 171 16.61 6.35 -0.83
C ASP A 171 15.79 5.54 -1.85
N PRO A 172 15.79 5.93 -3.11
CA PRO A 172 15.08 5.22 -4.18
C PRO A 172 15.60 3.79 -4.45
N THR A 173 16.72 3.40 -3.85
CA THR A 173 17.28 2.04 -4.01
C THR A 173 16.72 1.04 -3.00
N PHE A 174 15.93 1.51 -2.03
CA PHE A 174 15.42 0.67 -0.95
C PHE A 174 14.56 -0.48 -1.45
N ASP A 175 13.64 -0.24 -2.39
CA ASP A 175 12.78 -1.29 -2.96
C ASP A 175 13.57 -2.44 -3.58
N ALA A 176 14.62 -2.14 -4.33
CA ALA A 176 15.47 -3.18 -4.90
C ALA A 176 16.16 -4.03 -3.82
N ARG A 177 16.56 -3.40 -2.70
CA ARG A 177 17.18 -4.10 -1.56
C ARG A 177 16.13 -4.90 -0.76
N LEU A 178 14.95 -4.34 -0.55
CA LEU A 178 13.83 -5.01 0.08
C LEU A 178 13.41 -6.23 -0.74
N LYS A 179 13.18 -6.06 -2.04
CA LYS A 179 12.85 -7.16 -2.96
C LYS A 179 13.88 -8.28 -2.93
N LYS A 180 15.17 -7.93 -3.00
CA LYS A 180 16.27 -8.90 -2.91
C LYS A 180 16.25 -9.68 -1.59
N THR A 181 15.97 -9.00 -0.48
CA THR A 181 15.91 -9.62 0.85
C THR A 181 14.69 -10.55 0.95
N TYR A 182 13.54 -10.08 0.47
CA TYR A 182 12.32 -10.89 0.37
C TYR A 182 12.55 -12.16 -0.45
N ASP A 183 13.09 -12.05 -1.67
CA ASP A 183 13.35 -13.20 -2.54
C ASP A 183 14.30 -14.20 -1.89
N ALA A 184 15.32 -13.71 -1.16
CA ALA A 184 16.25 -14.58 -0.43
C ALA A 184 15.57 -15.30 0.75
N ALA A 185 14.65 -14.64 1.46
CA ALA A 185 13.84 -15.25 2.53
C ALA A 185 12.90 -16.31 1.96
N MET A 186 12.18 -16.00 0.86
CA MET A 186 11.28 -16.94 0.19
C MET A 186 12.04 -18.17 -0.34
N ALA A 187 13.22 -17.98 -0.91
CA ALA A 187 14.08 -19.08 -1.40
C ALA A 187 14.53 -20.03 -0.27
N LYS A 188 14.68 -19.52 0.96
CA LYS A 188 14.97 -20.32 2.16
C LYS A 188 13.73 -20.97 2.76
N GLY A 189 12.54 -20.68 2.26
CA GLY A 189 11.26 -21.17 2.79
C GLY A 189 10.81 -20.44 4.06
N LEU A 190 11.40 -19.29 4.40
CA LEU A 190 10.92 -18.46 5.49
C LEU A 190 9.54 -17.88 5.14
N TRP A 191 8.71 -17.64 6.16
CA TRP A 191 7.36 -17.07 6.04
C TRP A 191 6.39 -17.84 5.13
N LYS A 192 6.74 -19.05 4.71
CA LYS A 192 5.92 -19.86 3.78
C LYS A 192 4.48 -19.99 4.26
N GLY A 193 3.53 -19.57 3.42
CA GLY A 193 2.10 -19.61 3.71
C GLY A 193 1.66 -18.64 4.80
N LYS A 194 2.46 -17.60 5.11
CA LYS A 194 2.15 -16.54 6.07
C LYS A 194 1.97 -15.21 5.36
N TYR A 195 1.34 -14.25 6.02
CA TYR A 195 1.01 -12.94 5.43
C TYR A 195 2.25 -12.20 4.95
N ALA A 196 3.36 -12.28 5.68
CA ALA A 196 4.66 -11.76 5.25
C ALA A 196 5.17 -12.37 3.92
N SER A 197 4.62 -13.49 3.43
CA SER A 197 5.00 -14.06 2.13
C SER A 197 4.16 -13.56 0.96
N VAL A 198 3.16 -12.71 1.18
CA VAL A 198 2.25 -12.21 0.14
C VAL A 198 3.00 -11.35 -0.89
N ASN A 199 3.78 -10.40 -0.42
CA ASN A 199 4.67 -9.56 -1.24
C ASN A 199 5.75 -8.91 -0.36
N ASP A 200 6.69 -8.22 -0.97
CA ASP A 200 7.79 -7.56 -0.28
C ASP A 200 7.36 -6.39 0.62
N ARG A 201 6.24 -5.73 0.31
CA ARG A 201 5.69 -4.63 1.13
C ARG A 201 5.07 -5.16 2.43
N GLU A 202 4.27 -6.24 2.33
CA GLU A 202 3.72 -6.91 3.52
C GLU A 202 4.85 -7.55 4.35
N TYR A 203 5.85 -8.15 3.70
CA TYR A 203 7.05 -8.66 4.35
C TYR A 203 7.74 -7.59 5.19
N PHE A 204 7.88 -6.37 4.66
CA PHE A 204 8.48 -5.27 5.41
C PHE A 204 7.60 -4.83 6.59
N ALA A 205 6.28 -4.67 6.37
CA ALA A 205 5.35 -4.23 7.42
C ALA A 205 5.27 -5.24 8.59
N GLU A 206 5.19 -6.54 8.28
CA GLU A 206 5.25 -7.64 9.25
C GLU A 206 6.57 -7.62 10.03
N GLY A 207 7.69 -7.41 9.32
CA GLY A 207 8.99 -7.25 9.96
C GLY A 207 9.07 -6.04 10.88
N VAL A 208 8.43 -4.93 10.52
CA VAL A 208 8.35 -3.73 11.37
C VAL A 208 7.50 -4.00 12.62
N GLN A 209 6.38 -4.71 12.48
CA GLN A 209 5.60 -5.12 13.66
C GLN A 209 6.44 -5.96 14.62
N SER A 210 7.14 -6.97 14.12
CA SER A 210 8.06 -7.78 14.94
C SER A 210 9.21 -6.95 15.52
N TRP A 211 9.73 -5.94 14.78
CA TRP A 211 10.78 -5.04 15.26
C TRP A 211 10.38 -4.23 16.49
N PHE A 212 9.09 -3.92 16.62
CA PHE A 212 8.50 -3.19 17.76
C PHE A 212 7.81 -4.11 18.77
N ASP A 213 8.06 -5.42 18.74
CA ASP A 213 7.44 -6.46 19.61
C ASP A 213 5.90 -6.41 19.53
N ASN A 214 5.34 -6.34 18.33
CA ASN A 214 3.92 -6.07 18.08
C ASN A 214 3.27 -6.98 17.04
N ASN A 215 3.95 -7.95 16.46
CA ASN A 215 3.31 -8.82 15.50
C ASN A 215 2.35 -9.80 16.19
N ARG A 216 1.41 -10.35 15.44
CA ARG A 216 0.39 -11.27 15.94
C ARG A 216 0.98 -12.54 16.52
N GLU A 217 0.30 -13.08 17.54
CA GLU A 217 0.50 -14.43 17.99
C GLU A 217 0.26 -15.44 16.85
N PRO A 218 0.89 -16.63 16.88
CA PRO A 218 0.75 -17.61 15.81
C PRO A 218 -0.70 -17.96 15.51
N ASP A 219 -1.11 -17.75 14.26
CA ASP A 219 -2.42 -18.09 13.73
C ASP A 219 -2.31 -18.63 12.29
N HIS A 220 -3.41 -18.61 11.53
CA HIS A 220 -3.39 -19.03 10.13
C HIS A 220 -2.41 -18.19 9.30
N ASP A 221 -2.37 -16.88 9.51
CA ASP A 221 -1.63 -15.91 8.68
C ASP A 221 -0.27 -15.55 9.27
N HIS A 222 -0.01 -15.81 10.56
CA HIS A 222 1.20 -15.43 11.27
C HIS A 222 1.92 -16.64 11.88
N ASN A 223 3.24 -16.55 12.01
CA ASN A 223 4.06 -17.55 12.67
C ASN A 223 4.49 -17.09 14.09
N HIS A 224 5.51 -17.71 14.65
CA HIS A 224 6.02 -17.40 15.99
C HIS A 224 6.89 -16.14 16.05
N VAL A 225 7.12 -15.45 14.95
CA VAL A 225 8.03 -14.28 14.87
C VAL A 225 7.25 -13.01 15.18
N ASN A 226 7.04 -12.74 16.45
CA ASN A 226 6.25 -11.58 16.90
C ASN A 226 7.06 -10.56 17.73
N THR A 227 8.31 -10.86 18.01
CA THR A 227 9.25 -9.96 18.71
C THR A 227 10.50 -9.66 17.90
N ARG A 228 11.20 -8.58 18.26
CA ARG A 228 12.49 -8.22 17.65
C ARG A 228 13.54 -9.32 17.82
N ALA A 229 13.56 -9.97 18.96
CA ALA A 229 14.51 -11.05 19.24
C ALA A 229 14.29 -12.24 18.29
N GLU A 230 13.06 -12.63 18.10
CA GLU A 230 12.68 -13.70 17.17
C GLU A 230 12.94 -13.31 15.71
N LEU A 231 12.65 -12.06 15.33
CA LEU A 231 12.97 -11.55 13.99
C LEU A 231 14.48 -11.60 13.70
N LEU A 232 15.31 -11.20 14.67
CA LEU A 232 16.78 -11.24 14.53
C LEU A 232 17.30 -12.67 14.33
N GLU A 233 16.68 -13.65 14.96
CA GLU A 233 17.03 -15.06 14.84
C GLU A 233 16.49 -15.67 13.54
N TYR A 234 15.22 -15.43 13.24
CA TYR A 234 14.50 -16.08 12.14
C TYR A 234 14.85 -15.49 10.78
N ASP A 235 14.84 -14.15 10.66
CA ASP A 235 15.12 -13.44 9.41
C ASP A 235 16.07 -12.23 9.66
N PRO A 236 17.36 -12.49 9.82
CA PRO A 236 18.34 -11.43 10.05
C PRO A 236 18.45 -10.42 8.88
N GLY A 237 18.03 -10.82 7.67
CA GLY A 237 17.98 -9.92 6.51
C GLY A 237 16.92 -8.84 6.67
N LEU A 238 15.69 -9.23 7.01
CA LEU A 238 14.60 -8.30 7.30
C LEU A 238 14.90 -7.45 8.54
N ALA A 239 15.43 -8.07 9.59
CA ALA A 239 15.83 -7.37 10.81
C ALA A 239 16.89 -6.28 10.53
N ALA A 240 17.82 -6.52 9.58
CA ALA A 240 18.81 -5.52 9.18
C ALA A 240 18.18 -4.31 8.48
N LEU A 241 17.18 -4.52 7.62
CA LEU A 241 16.42 -3.43 6.99
C LEU A 241 15.61 -2.63 8.03
N CYS A 242 14.96 -3.30 8.97
CA CYS A 242 14.26 -2.63 10.06
C CYS A 242 15.22 -1.79 10.91
N ARG A 243 16.39 -2.33 11.25
CA ARG A 243 17.42 -1.59 12.00
C ARG A 243 17.96 -0.39 11.22
N GLU A 244 18.13 -0.50 9.91
CA GLU A 244 18.55 0.62 9.07
C GLU A 244 17.57 1.78 9.12
N ILE A 245 16.27 1.47 9.08
CA ILE A 245 15.21 2.48 9.04
C ILE A 245 14.92 3.07 10.43
N PHE A 246 14.79 2.22 11.45
CA PHE A 246 14.32 2.63 12.78
C PHE A 246 15.42 2.72 13.82
N GLY A 247 16.60 2.13 13.57
CA GLY A 247 17.66 1.99 14.55
C GLY A 247 17.29 1.06 15.71
N ASP A 248 18.16 0.98 16.71
CA ASP A 248 17.88 0.24 17.96
C ASP A 248 17.08 1.15 18.91
N THR A 249 15.81 1.39 18.59
CA THR A 249 14.91 2.18 19.43
C THR A 249 14.44 1.34 20.62
N GLU A 250 14.10 2.05 21.73
CA GLU A 250 13.61 1.40 22.94
C GLU A 250 12.11 1.08 22.89
N LEU A 251 11.40 1.52 21.84
CA LEU A 251 9.98 1.24 21.71
C LEU A 251 9.75 -0.28 21.64
N LYS A 252 9.00 -0.75 22.62
CA LYS A 252 8.33 -2.05 22.63
C LYS A 252 6.86 -1.78 22.79
N TYR A 253 6.09 -2.23 21.84
CA TYR A 253 4.66 -2.01 21.92
C TYR A 253 4.05 -2.72 23.13
N THR A 254 3.14 -2.04 23.80
CA THR A 254 2.27 -2.62 24.82
C THR A 254 0.87 -2.11 24.62
N LYS A 255 -0.12 -2.91 24.96
CA LYS A 255 -1.53 -2.52 24.77
C LYS A 255 -1.84 -1.23 25.54
N PRO A 256 -2.55 -0.26 24.93
CA PRO A 256 -2.85 1.04 25.53
C PRO A 256 -3.54 0.92 26.88
N VAL A 257 -4.44 -0.05 27.06
CA VAL A 257 -5.14 -0.31 28.32
C VAL A 257 -4.23 -0.74 29.49
N THR A 258 -2.99 -1.12 29.21
CA THR A 258 -2.00 -1.51 30.25
C THR A 258 -1.08 -0.36 30.67
N ARG A 259 -1.18 0.82 30.03
CA ARG A 259 -0.30 1.99 30.28
C ARG A 259 -1.05 3.32 30.28
N LEU A 260 -2.03 3.43 31.17
CA LEU A 260 -2.93 4.60 31.28
C LEU A 260 -2.24 5.81 31.94
N THR A 261 -1.02 6.13 31.49
CA THR A 261 -0.21 7.25 31.98
C THR A 261 0.24 8.13 30.81
N GLY A 262 0.88 9.25 31.10
CA GLY A 262 1.39 10.14 30.07
C GLY A 262 0.27 10.65 29.15
N HIS A 263 0.38 10.40 27.85
CA HIS A 263 -0.59 10.83 26.84
C HIS A 263 -1.97 10.16 26.96
N LEU A 264 -2.07 9.03 27.68
CA LEU A 264 -3.34 8.33 27.98
C LEU A 264 -3.84 8.60 29.40
N GLN A 265 -3.20 9.49 30.15
CA GLN A 265 -3.67 9.84 31.49
C GLN A 265 -5.09 10.42 31.44
N GLY A 266 -6.00 9.78 32.22
CA GLY A 266 -7.41 10.14 32.26
C GLY A 266 -8.29 9.39 31.25
N TYR A 267 -7.73 8.56 30.38
CA TYR A 267 -8.50 7.63 29.58
C TYR A 267 -9.12 6.54 30.49
N ASP A 268 -10.41 6.30 30.32
CA ASP A 268 -11.16 5.29 31.08
C ASP A 268 -11.65 4.19 30.13
N PRO A 269 -10.93 3.05 30.03
CA PRO A 269 -11.32 1.94 29.15
C PRO A 269 -12.69 1.33 29.47
N SER A 270 -13.19 1.49 30.69
CA SER A 270 -14.50 0.96 31.07
C SER A 270 -15.67 1.66 30.38
N LYS A 271 -15.42 2.85 29.82
CA LYS A 271 -16.39 3.64 29.05
C LYS A 271 -16.23 3.47 27.54
N ALA A 272 -15.28 2.62 27.12
CA ALA A 272 -15.05 2.37 25.71
C ALA A 272 -16.28 1.69 25.06
N PRO A 273 -16.68 2.12 23.86
CA PRO A 273 -17.69 1.40 23.10
C PRO A 273 -17.18 0.03 22.67
N THR A 274 -18.09 -0.92 22.44
CA THR A 274 -17.74 -2.20 21.85
C THR A 274 -17.80 -2.10 20.33
N PHE A 275 -16.70 -2.42 19.64
CA PHE A 275 -16.70 -2.51 18.19
C PHE A 275 -17.47 -3.75 17.74
N VAL A 276 -18.38 -3.57 16.79
CA VAL A 276 -19.16 -4.65 16.18
C VAL A 276 -19.30 -4.37 14.69
N TRP A 277 -18.96 -5.36 13.88
CA TRP A 277 -19.25 -5.29 12.45
C TRP A 277 -20.77 -5.23 12.22
N PRO A 278 -21.32 -4.23 11.52
CA PRO A 278 -22.73 -4.21 11.18
C PRO A 278 -23.11 -5.38 10.29
N GLU A 279 -24.38 -5.80 10.35
CA GLU A 279 -24.88 -7.00 9.67
C GLU A 279 -24.54 -7.01 8.17
N ARG A 280 -24.69 -5.85 7.48
CA ARG A 280 -24.33 -5.71 6.07
C ARG A 280 -22.87 -6.11 5.80
N LEU A 281 -21.94 -5.73 6.67
CA LEU A 281 -20.50 -6.04 6.52
C LEU A 281 -20.15 -7.45 7.00
N GLN A 282 -20.87 -7.99 7.98
CA GLN A 282 -20.73 -9.41 8.36
C GLN A 282 -21.06 -10.32 7.17
N LYS A 283 -22.12 -10.01 6.43
CA LYS A 283 -22.49 -10.73 5.22
C LYS A 283 -21.38 -10.65 4.16
N VAL A 284 -20.88 -9.46 3.87
CA VAL A 284 -19.80 -9.26 2.89
C VAL A 284 -18.51 -9.97 3.33
N LYS A 285 -18.16 -9.96 4.62
CA LYS A 285 -17.02 -10.74 5.15
C LYS A 285 -17.19 -12.24 4.95
N ALA A 286 -18.41 -12.75 5.13
CA ALA A 286 -18.71 -14.17 4.87
C ALA A 286 -18.61 -14.48 3.36
N GLU A 287 -19.09 -13.59 2.50
CA GLU A 287 -18.96 -13.71 1.04
C GLU A 287 -17.49 -13.71 0.59
N ILE A 288 -16.68 -12.75 1.07
CA ILE A 288 -15.23 -12.68 0.80
C ILE A 288 -14.53 -14.00 1.22
N ARG A 289 -14.88 -14.53 2.40
CA ARG A 289 -14.31 -15.80 2.89
C ARG A 289 -14.75 -16.98 2.02
N ALA A 290 -16.05 -17.06 1.69
CA ALA A 290 -16.58 -18.11 0.82
C ALA A 290 -15.94 -18.10 -0.57
N GLU A 291 -15.75 -16.92 -1.14
CA GLU A 291 -15.06 -16.75 -2.42
C GLU A 291 -13.58 -17.14 -2.36
N ALA A 292 -12.89 -16.86 -1.26
CA ALA A 292 -11.50 -17.29 -1.06
C ALA A 292 -11.39 -18.82 -1.01
N VAL A 293 -12.31 -19.48 -0.30
CA VAL A 293 -12.40 -20.95 -0.28
C VAL A 293 -12.70 -21.51 -1.68
N ALA A 294 -13.71 -20.96 -2.36
CA ALA A 294 -14.08 -21.39 -3.70
C ALA A 294 -12.96 -21.19 -4.73
N ARG A 295 -12.14 -20.15 -4.59
CA ARG A 295 -10.95 -19.93 -5.42
C ARG A 295 -9.87 -20.99 -5.15
N GLY A 296 -9.62 -21.33 -3.89
CA GLY A 296 -8.70 -22.41 -3.53
C GLY A 296 -9.11 -23.74 -4.19
N GLU A 297 -10.39 -24.09 -4.08
CA GLU A 297 -10.95 -25.29 -4.73
C GLU A 297 -10.93 -25.20 -6.26
N ALA A 298 -11.19 -24.03 -6.85
CA ALA A 298 -11.17 -23.82 -8.30
C ALA A 298 -9.73 -23.81 -8.85
N ALA A 299 -8.73 -23.38 -8.09
CA ALA A 299 -7.33 -23.46 -8.47
C ALA A 299 -6.86 -24.93 -8.54
N GLU A 300 -7.36 -25.81 -7.66
CA GLU A 300 -7.10 -27.25 -7.71
C GLU A 300 -7.81 -27.95 -8.88
N ASN A 301 -9.01 -27.49 -9.28
CA ASN A 301 -9.84 -28.10 -10.32
C ASN A 301 -9.79 -27.41 -11.69
N GLY A 302 -9.00 -26.34 -11.82
CA GLY A 302 -8.93 -25.47 -13.02
C GLY A 302 -10.09 -24.48 -13.10
N ILE A 303 -9.76 -23.19 -13.21
CA ILE A 303 -10.76 -22.10 -13.31
C ILE A 303 -11.52 -22.21 -14.64
N GLN A 304 -12.84 -22.34 -14.56
CA GLN A 304 -13.70 -22.40 -15.74
C GLN A 304 -13.86 -21.01 -16.36
N ARG A 305 -13.53 -20.86 -17.64
CA ARG A 305 -13.64 -19.61 -18.40
C ARG A 305 -14.48 -19.76 -19.65
N GLU A 306 -15.21 -18.71 -20.00
CA GLU A 306 -15.77 -18.50 -21.34
C GLU A 306 -14.79 -17.62 -22.11
N THR A 307 -14.47 -17.99 -23.35
CA THR A 307 -13.59 -17.20 -24.21
C THR A 307 -14.40 -16.50 -25.28
N ARG A 308 -14.24 -15.17 -25.38
CA ARG A 308 -14.82 -14.34 -26.44
C ARG A 308 -13.71 -13.68 -27.24
N GLU A 309 -14.00 -13.36 -28.50
CA GLU A 309 -13.15 -12.51 -29.30
C GLU A 309 -13.73 -11.08 -29.30
N ILE A 310 -12.93 -10.11 -28.86
CA ILE A 310 -13.31 -8.70 -28.82
C ILE A 310 -12.21 -7.90 -29.52
N SER A 311 -12.55 -7.24 -30.61
CA SER A 311 -11.65 -6.38 -31.38
C SER A 311 -10.33 -7.09 -31.76
N GLY A 312 -10.37 -8.42 -31.97
CA GLY A 312 -9.20 -9.26 -32.31
C GLY A 312 -8.42 -9.81 -31.12
N TRP A 313 -8.78 -9.47 -29.87
CA TRP A 313 -8.22 -10.09 -28.67
C TRP A 313 -9.06 -11.26 -28.17
N LYS A 314 -8.39 -12.30 -27.64
CA LYS A 314 -9.05 -13.35 -26.87
C LYS A 314 -9.25 -12.88 -25.44
N VAL A 315 -10.52 -12.74 -25.03
CA VAL A 315 -10.93 -12.35 -23.68
C VAL A 315 -11.48 -13.58 -22.97
N HIS A 316 -10.82 -13.98 -21.89
CA HIS A 316 -11.13 -15.15 -21.08
C HIS A 316 -11.88 -14.71 -19.81
N ILE A 317 -13.17 -14.98 -19.73
CA ILE A 317 -14.05 -14.51 -18.68
C ILE A 317 -14.27 -15.64 -17.69
N ASN A 318 -13.93 -15.44 -16.42
CA ASN A 318 -14.27 -16.38 -15.35
C ASN A 318 -15.79 -16.57 -15.31
N LYS A 319 -16.26 -17.83 -15.34
CA LYS A 319 -17.70 -18.11 -15.36
C LYS A 319 -18.45 -17.62 -14.13
N SER A 320 -17.78 -17.40 -12.99
CA SER A 320 -18.39 -16.80 -11.81
C SER A 320 -18.87 -15.35 -12.04
N LEU A 321 -18.29 -14.65 -13.02
CA LEU A 321 -18.71 -13.31 -13.45
C LEU A 321 -19.89 -13.33 -14.42
N LEU A 322 -20.36 -14.50 -14.83
CA LEU A 322 -21.46 -14.68 -15.79
C LEU A 322 -22.75 -15.22 -15.13
N THR A 323 -22.85 -15.17 -13.81
CA THR A 323 -24.08 -15.49 -13.08
C THR A 323 -25.11 -14.36 -13.20
N ASP A 324 -26.37 -14.61 -12.88
CA ASP A 324 -27.43 -13.61 -13.00
C ASP A 324 -27.13 -12.31 -12.24
N SER A 325 -26.43 -12.40 -11.09
CA SER A 325 -26.06 -11.25 -10.26
C SER A 325 -24.87 -10.45 -10.78
N THR A 326 -23.87 -11.10 -11.38
CA THR A 326 -22.61 -10.46 -11.79
C THR A 326 -22.56 -10.11 -13.28
N LYS A 327 -23.31 -10.83 -14.10
CA LYS A 327 -23.32 -10.67 -15.56
C LYS A 327 -23.63 -9.25 -16.05
N PRO A 328 -24.57 -8.48 -15.48
CA PRO A 328 -24.82 -7.11 -15.96
C PRO A 328 -23.60 -6.19 -15.85
N ALA A 329 -22.88 -6.23 -14.73
CA ALA A 329 -21.66 -5.46 -14.53
C ALA A 329 -20.54 -5.93 -15.48
N THR A 330 -20.39 -7.25 -15.63
CA THR A 330 -19.39 -7.85 -16.53
C THR A 330 -19.64 -7.46 -18.00
N GLU A 331 -20.88 -7.53 -18.49
CA GLU A 331 -21.19 -7.15 -19.87
C GLU A 331 -20.95 -5.64 -20.11
N LYS A 332 -21.24 -4.80 -19.11
CA LYS A 332 -20.93 -3.37 -19.15
C LYS A 332 -19.43 -3.13 -19.25
N ALA A 333 -18.64 -3.79 -18.40
CA ALA A 333 -17.17 -3.69 -18.41
C ALA A 333 -16.57 -4.18 -19.74
N LEU A 334 -17.06 -5.31 -20.28
CA LEU A 334 -16.65 -5.81 -21.60
C LEU A 334 -16.99 -4.85 -22.73
N GLY A 335 -18.15 -4.16 -22.65
CA GLY A 335 -18.51 -3.12 -23.60
C GLY A 335 -17.55 -1.92 -23.57
N MET A 336 -17.13 -1.50 -22.37
CA MET A 336 -16.15 -0.42 -22.20
C MET A 336 -14.73 -0.86 -22.63
N LEU A 337 -14.33 -2.10 -22.30
CA LEU A 337 -13.07 -2.67 -22.81
C LEU A 337 -13.06 -2.66 -24.35
N LYS A 338 -14.17 -3.03 -24.99
CA LYS A 338 -14.25 -2.99 -26.46
C LYS A 338 -13.96 -1.60 -27.00
N VAL A 339 -14.49 -0.54 -26.39
CA VAL A 339 -14.21 0.84 -26.79
C VAL A 339 -12.74 1.17 -26.68
N GLN A 340 -12.09 0.79 -25.57
CA GLN A 340 -10.65 0.99 -25.36
C GLN A 340 -9.81 0.23 -26.38
N LEU A 341 -10.15 -1.03 -26.68
CA LEU A 341 -9.45 -1.84 -27.68
C LEU A 341 -9.61 -1.29 -29.12
N ASP A 342 -10.81 -0.83 -29.47
CA ASP A 342 -11.06 -0.18 -30.77
C ASP A 342 -10.25 1.12 -30.91
N GLU A 343 -10.06 1.85 -29.83
CA GLU A 343 -9.23 3.06 -29.79
C GLU A 343 -7.74 2.71 -29.96
N ILE A 344 -7.25 1.65 -29.30
CA ILE A 344 -5.89 1.14 -29.49
C ILE A 344 -5.64 0.79 -30.95
N ILE A 345 -6.55 0.07 -31.62
CA ILE A 345 -6.44 -0.28 -33.05
C ILE A 345 -6.33 0.97 -33.91
N LYS A 346 -7.01 2.05 -33.55
CA LYS A 346 -7.02 3.30 -34.32
C LYS A 346 -5.74 4.13 -34.13
N LEU A 347 -5.16 4.14 -32.92
CA LEU A 347 -4.08 5.05 -32.54
C LEU A 347 -2.69 4.43 -32.61
N VAL A 348 -2.57 3.15 -32.26
CA VAL A 348 -1.30 2.43 -32.21
C VAL A 348 -0.97 1.84 -33.59
N PRO A 349 0.31 1.85 -34.02
CA PRO A 349 0.70 1.29 -35.33
C PRO A 349 0.28 -0.18 -35.50
N ALA A 350 -0.27 -0.51 -36.66
CA ALA A 350 -0.83 -1.85 -36.93
C ALA A 350 0.13 -3.03 -36.65
N PRO A 351 1.46 -2.94 -36.90
CA PRO A 351 2.39 -4.01 -36.53
C PRO A 351 2.45 -4.24 -35.01
N ALA A 352 2.40 -3.18 -34.21
CA ALA A 352 2.37 -3.29 -32.74
C ALA A 352 1.02 -3.84 -32.26
N VAL A 353 -0.11 -3.39 -32.85
CA VAL A 353 -1.44 -3.95 -32.56
C VAL A 353 -1.46 -5.47 -32.80
N ALA A 354 -0.88 -5.94 -33.91
CA ALA A 354 -0.82 -7.37 -34.21
C ALA A 354 -0.03 -8.18 -33.16
N GLU A 355 0.97 -7.57 -32.51
CA GLU A 355 1.67 -8.19 -31.37
C GLU A 355 0.82 -8.13 -30.10
N LEU A 356 0.15 -7.00 -29.83
CA LEU A 356 -0.73 -6.86 -28.67
C LEU A 356 -1.91 -7.84 -28.70
N GLN A 357 -2.47 -8.13 -29.88
CA GLN A 357 -3.57 -9.09 -30.03
C GLN A 357 -3.18 -10.55 -29.69
N LYS A 358 -1.88 -10.83 -29.51
CA LYS A 358 -1.39 -12.13 -29.00
C LYS A 358 -1.39 -12.21 -27.47
N VAL A 359 -1.68 -11.11 -26.78
CA VAL A 359 -1.78 -11.05 -25.32
C VAL A 359 -3.18 -11.49 -24.90
N GLY A 360 -3.27 -12.53 -24.06
CA GLY A 360 -4.54 -12.95 -23.48
C GLY A 360 -5.08 -11.90 -22.49
N LEU A 361 -6.36 -11.60 -22.57
CA LEU A 361 -7.04 -10.74 -21.64
C LEU A 361 -7.95 -11.58 -20.75
N TYR A 362 -7.91 -11.36 -19.44
CA TYR A 362 -8.62 -12.18 -18.47
C TYR A 362 -9.51 -11.32 -17.59
N PHE A 363 -10.77 -11.72 -17.42
CA PHE A 363 -11.71 -11.15 -16.48
C PHE A 363 -11.85 -12.09 -15.29
N SER A 364 -11.47 -11.61 -14.11
CA SER A 364 -11.51 -12.36 -12.85
C SER A 364 -12.32 -11.61 -11.80
N PRO A 365 -12.92 -12.32 -10.83
CA PRO A 365 -13.42 -11.69 -9.61
C PRO A 365 -12.29 -10.95 -8.89
N PRO A 366 -12.59 -9.90 -8.09
CA PRO A 366 -11.59 -9.22 -7.29
C PRO A 366 -10.95 -10.17 -6.28
N TYR A 367 -9.68 -9.99 -6.03
CA TYR A 367 -8.94 -10.74 -5.01
C TYR A 367 -8.99 -9.99 -3.69
N PRO A 368 -9.33 -10.66 -2.56
CA PRO A 368 -9.43 -9.99 -1.25
C PRO A 368 -8.14 -9.27 -0.85
N GLU A 369 -6.99 -9.86 -1.19
CA GLU A 369 -5.67 -9.37 -0.82
C GLU A 369 -5.23 -8.17 -1.68
N PHE A 370 -5.69 -8.12 -2.94
CA PHE A 370 -5.21 -7.15 -3.92
C PHE A 370 -6.26 -6.11 -4.34
N GLY A 371 -7.53 -6.36 -4.00
CA GLY A 371 -8.65 -5.50 -4.42
C GLY A 371 -8.93 -5.57 -5.91
N GLU A 372 -9.69 -4.59 -6.40
CA GLU A 372 -10.05 -4.44 -7.80
C GLU A 372 -8.98 -3.69 -8.57
N ARG A 373 -8.47 -4.27 -9.66
CA ARG A 373 -7.45 -3.65 -10.51
C ARG A 373 -7.36 -4.26 -11.89
N ALA A 374 -6.73 -3.54 -12.82
CA ALA A 374 -6.16 -4.11 -14.04
C ALA A 374 -4.66 -4.34 -13.81
N GLU A 375 -4.10 -5.44 -14.31
CA GLU A 375 -2.69 -5.78 -14.12
C GLU A 375 -2.16 -6.64 -15.26
N PHE A 376 -0.96 -6.32 -15.76
CA PHE A 376 -0.17 -7.24 -16.58
C PHE A 376 0.62 -8.20 -15.67
N HIS A 377 0.57 -9.49 -15.96
CA HIS A 377 1.28 -10.51 -15.20
C HIS A 377 2.55 -11.00 -15.90
N PRO A 378 3.75 -10.53 -15.51
CA PRO A 378 4.99 -10.92 -16.17
C PRO A 378 5.40 -12.37 -15.89
N ASP A 379 4.95 -12.98 -14.78
CA ASP A 379 5.44 -14.27 -14.29
C ASP A 379 4.32 -15.21 -13.83
N ALA A 380 4.20 -16.36 -14.50
CA ALA A 380 3.26 -17.42 -14.14
C ALA A 380 3.59 -18.09 -12.79
N LYS A 381 4.87 -18.12 -12.39
CA LYS A 381 5.27 -18.66 -11.10
C LYS A 381 4.77 -17.77 -9.98
N TRP A 382 4.93 -16.45 -10.13
CA TRP A 382 4.42 -15.50 -9.15
C TRP A 382 2.90 -15.66 -8.97
N LEU A 383 2.14 -15.77 -10.06
CA LEU A 383 0.69 -16.02 -10.01
C LEU A 383 0.37 -17.25 -9.18
N LYS A 384 1.04 -18.37 -9.45
CA LYS A 384 0.85 -19.61 -8.70
C LYS A 384 1.18 -19.44 -7.21
N ASP A 385 2.32 -18.81 -6.92
CA ASP A 385 2.79 -18.61 -5.54
C ASP A 385 1.85 -17.69 -4.74
N ASN A 386 1.05 -16.85 -5.43
CA ASN A 386 0.05 -15.94 -4.84
C ASN A 386 -1.41 -16.44 -5.03
N GLY A 387 -1.62 -17.74 -5.22
CA GLY A 387 -2.96 -18.33 -5.31
C GLY A 387 -3.78 -17.89 -6.52
N ARG A 388 -3.12 -17.32 -7.54
CA ARG A 388 -3.74 -16.94 -8.83
C ARG A 388 -3.47 -17.99 -9.90
N ASP A 389 -4.28 -17.99 -10.94
CA ASP A 389 -4.13 -18.97 -12.03
C ASP A 389 -2.91 -18.66 -12.91
N PRO A 390 -1.90 -19.55 -12.96
CA PRO A 390 -0.69 -19.35 -13.75
C PRO A 390 -0.95 -19.24 -15.26
N VAL A 391 -2.13 -19.63 -15.75
CA VAL A 391 -2.50 -19.49 -17.18
C VAL A 391 -2.51 -18.04 -17.63
N MET A 392 -2.69 -17.09 -16.71
CA MET A 392 -2.67 -15.64 -16.98
C MET A 392 -1.27 -15.07 -17.16
N GLY A 393 -0.22 -15.88 -16.97
CA GLY A 393 1.16 -15.43 -17.18
C GLY A 393 1.40 -14.86 -18.57
N LYS A 394 2.02 -13.69 -18.67
CA LYS A 394 2.21 -12.89 -19.88
C LYS A 394 0.90 -12.33 -20.47
N GLY A 395 -0.19 -12.31 -19.72
CA GLY A 395 -1.48 -11.74 -20.06
C GLY A 395 -1.83 -10.53 -19.18
N VAL A 396 -2.93 -9.89 -19.51
CA VAL A 396 -3.52 -8.78 -18.72
C VAL A 396 -4.78 -9.30 -18.03
N GLU A 397 -4.88 -9.06 -16.74
CA GLU A 397 -6.06 -9.39 -15.93
C GLU A 397 -6.83 -8.13 -15.54
N PHE A 398 -8.14 -8.20 -15.63
CA PHE A 398 -9.10 -7.20 -15.18
C PHE A 398 -9.93 -7.81 -14.04
N SER A 399 -9.57 -7.49 -12.80
CA SER A 399 -10.35 -7.84 -11.61
C SER A 399 -11.21 -6.67 -11.10
N ASN A 400 -11.22 -5.55 -11.84
CA ASN A 400 -11.92 -4.31 -11.53
C ASN A 400 -13.29 -4.19 -12.24
N VAL A 401 -14.05 -5.27 -12.33
CA VAL A 401 -15.31 -5.30 -13.09
C VAL A 401 -16.32 -4.25 -12.59
N GLU A 402 -16.44 -4.12 -11.27
CA GLU A 402 -17.40 -3.16 -10.66
C GLU A 402 -16.89 -1.71 -10.73
N SER A 403 -15.57 -1.50 -10.62
CA SER A 403 -14.95 -0.17 -10.69
C SER A 403 -14.50 0.23 -12.10
N PHE A 404 -14.70 -0.61 -13.11
CA PHE A 404 -14.23 -0.41 -14.49
C PHE A 404 -14.63 0.95 -15.08
N GLU A 405 -15.84 1.42 -14.81
CA GLU A 405 -16.32 2.74 -15.26
C GLU A 405 -15.60 3.88 -14.54
N GLU A 406 -15.32 3.75 -13.25
CA GLU A 406 -14.60 4.76 -12.48
C GLU A 406 -13.14 4.85 -12.91
N ASP A 407 -12.49 3.71 -13.14
CA ASP A 407 -11.15 3.65 -13.69
C ASP A 407 -11.07 4.26 -15.08
N THR A 408 -12.06 4.00 -15.96
CA THR A 408 -12.15 4.63 -17.28
C THR A 408 -12.29 6.15 -17.19
N ARG A 409 -12.97 6.69 -16.18
CA ARG A 409 -13.04 8.16 -16.00
C ARG A 409 -11.71 8.77 -15.61
N ARG A 410 -10.89 8.06 -14.85
CA ARG A 410 -9.56 8.49 -14.42
C ARG A 410 -8.52 8.31 -15.54
N MET A 411 -8.46 7.11 -16.09
CA MET A 411 -7.56 6.67 -17.16
C MET A 411 -8.42 6.18 -18.34
N PRO A 412 -8.69 7.02 -19.32
CA PRO A 412 -9.66 6.70 -20.39
C PRO A 412 -9.36 5.41 -21.14
N ASN A 413 -8.09 5.00 -21.19
CA ASN A 413 -7.65 3.75 -21.79
C ASN A 413 -6.61 3.01 -20.95
N PHE A 414 -6.99 2.60 -19.74
CA PHE A 414 -6.09 1.82 -18.88
C PHE A 414 -5.77 0.43 -19.47
N ALA A 415 -6.57 -0.08 -20.42
CA ALA A 415 -6.19 -1.28 -21.16
C ALA A 415 -4.92 -1.06 -21.98
N LEU A 416 -4.69 0.15 -22.51
CA LEU A 416 -3.44 0.50 -23.19
C LEU A 416 -2.26 0.52 -22.23
N HIS A 417 -2.46 1.00 -21.00
CA HIS A 417 -1.45 0.97 -19.94
C HIS A 417 -0.96 -0.48 -19.69
N GLU A 418 -1.87 -1.38 -19.40
CA GLU A 418 -1.53 -2.78 -19.14
C GLU A 418 -0.95 -3.50 -20.36
N LEU A 419 -1.46 -3.18 -21.54
CA LEU A 419 -0.91 -3.69 -22.79
C LEU A 419 0.46 -3.08 -23.12
N ALA A 420 0.78 -1.88 -22.65
CA ALA A 420 2.13 -1.32 -22.76
C ALA A 420 3.14 -2.09 -21.90
N HIS A 421 2.77 -2.51 -20.67
CA HIS A 421 3.58 -3.45 -19.91
C HIS A 421 3.81 -4.78 -20.64
N ALA A 422 2.73 -5.34 -21.24
CA ALA A 422 2.83 -6.55 -22.04
C ALA A 422 3.77 -6.35 -23.25
N TYR A 423 3.65 -5.20 -23.93
CA TYR A 423 4.51 -4.86 -25.07
C TYR A 423 5.96 -4.72 -24.64
N HIS A 424 6.22 -3.98 -23.57
CA HIS A 424 7.56 -3.80 -22.99
C HIS A 424 8.20 -5.14 -22.63
N ASN A 425 7.47 -6.00 -21.90
CA ASN A 425 7.99 -7.28 -21.44
C ASN A 425 8.25 -8.29 -22.57
N ARG A 426 7.35 -8.36 -23.56
CA ARG A 426 7.33 -9.49 -24.52
C ARG A 426 7.97 -9.16 -25.85
N PHE A 427 7.94 -7.89 -26.28
CA PHE A 427 8.27 -7.51 -27.66
C PHE A 427 9.42 -6.53 -27.76
N LEU A 428 9.78 -5.82 -26.69
CA LEU A 428 10.98 -4.98 -26.71
C LEU A 428 12.25 -5.80 -26.40
N ASN A 429 13.37 -5.33 -26.91
CA ASN A 429 14.67 -5.97 -26.68
C ASN A 429 14.98 -6.02 -25.18
N LYS A 430 15.29 -7.20 -24.64
CA LYS A 430 15.49 -7.51 -23.22
C LYS A 430 14.29 -7.28 -22.31
N GLY A 431 13.09 -7.11 -22.85
CA GLY A 431 11.88 -6.93 -22.05
C GLY A 431 12.03 -5.76 -21.06
N PHE A 432 11.67 -5.97 -19.81
CA PHE A 432 11.73 -4.96 -18.75
C PHE A 432 13.14 -4.41 -18.45
N GLU A 433 14.18 -5.10 -18.89
CA GLU A 433 15.57 -4.64 -18.82
C GLU A 433 16.00 -3.88 -20.10
N ASN A 434 15.05 -3.33 -20.87
CA ASN A 434 15.37 -2.59 -22.07
C ASN A 434 16.32 -1.42 -21.75
N PRO A 435 17.56 -1.40 -22.29
CA PRO A 435 18.58 -0.48 -21.84
C PRO A 435 18.28 0.99 -22.17
N GLU A 436 17.51 1.23 -23.23
CA GLU A 436 17.13 2.61 -23.60
C GLU A 436 16.09 3.16 -22.63
N LEU A 437 15.09 2.33 -22.25
CA LEU A 437 14.07 2.71 -21.27
C LEU A 437 14.67 2.89 -19.87
N VAL A 438 15.52 1.97 -19.43
CA VAL A 438 16.20 2.07 -18.13
C VAL A 438 17.08 3.34 -18.08
N ALA A 439 17.78 3.67 -19.15
CA ALA A 439 18.62 4.88 -19.20
C ALA A 439 17.76 6.17 -19.19
N ALA A 440 16.66 6.20 -19.95
CA ALA A 440 15.74 7.33 -19.98
C ALA A 440 15.07 7.55 -18.62
N TYR A 441 14.58 6.49 -18.00
CA TYR A 441 14.01 6.51 -16.64
C TYR A 441 14.99 7.07 -15.60
N ASN A 442 16.21 6.53 -15.56
CA ASN A 442 17.21 7.00 -14.60
C ASN A 442 17.56 8.48 -14.80
N LYS A 443 17.59 8.95 -16.04
CA LYS A 443 17.83 10.36 -16.35
C LYS A 443 16.66 11.25 -15.92
N ALA A 444 15.41 10.86 -16.22
CA ALA A 444 14.21 11.56 -15.80
C ALA A 444 14.12 11.66 -14.27
N LYS A 445 14.36 10.54 -13.59
CA LYS A 445 14.39 10.46 -12.12
C LYS A 445 15.45 11.36 -11.50
N ALA A 446 16.67 11.36 -12.06
CA ALA A 446 17.75 12.24 -11.60
C ALA A 446 17.46 13.74 -11.89
N GLY A 447 16.67 14.04 -12.91
CA GLY A 447 16.25 15.40 -13.27
C GLY A 447 15.19 15.98 -12.34
N GLY A 448 14.45 15.16 -11.60
CA GLY A 448 13.43 15.56 -10.61
C GLY A 448 12.19 16.23 -11.20
N THR A 449 12.02 16.23 -12.52
CA THR A 449 10.90 16.93 -13.20
C THR A 449 9.54 16.27 -12.91
N TYR A 450 9.53 15.01 -12.51
CA TYR A 450 8.36 14.23 -12.17
C TYR A 450 8.09 14.12 -10.65
N ASP A 451 8.92 14.71 -9.79
CA ASP A 451 8.79 14.58 -8.33
C ASP A 451 7.57 15.32 -7.78
N LYS A 452 7.06 16.29 -8.53
CA LYS A 452 5.88 17.04 -8.14
C LYS A 452 5.11 17.52 -9.36
N VAL A 453 4.19 16.71 -9.83
CA VAL A 453 3.33 16.99 -10.98
C VAL A 453 1.86 17.01 -10.56
N GLU A 454 1.01 17.61 -11.39
CA GLU A 454 -0.43 17.60 -11.15
C GLU A 454 -1.01 16.23 -11.50
N ARG A 455 -1.87 15.69 -10.60
CA ARG A 455 -2.70 14.50 -10.83
C ARG A 455 -4.18 14.88 -10.83
N VAL A 456 -4.96 14.21 -11.69
CA VAL A 456 -6.43 14.34 -11.76
C VAL A 456 -7.07 13.02 -11.37
N ASP A 457 -7.96 13.04 -10.38
CA ASP A 457 -8.70 11.85 -9.96
C ASP A 457 -9.97 11.58 -10.82
N SER A 458 -10.67 10.48 -10.55
CA SER A 458 -11.91 10.08 -11.25
C SER A 458 -13.06 11.09 -11.13
N LYS A 459 -12.99 12.03 -10.17
CA LYS A 459 -13.95 13.11 -9.93
C LYS A 459 -13.52 14.45 -10.54
N GLY A 460 -12.32 14.50 -11.15
CA GLY A 460 -11.74 15.71 -11.71
C GLY A 460 -11.04 16.61 -10.69
N ASN A 461 -10.85 16.16 -9.45
CA ASN A 461 -10.07 16.91 -8.47
C ASN A 461 -8.60 16.87 -8.85
N ARG A 462 -7.91 18.00 -8.61
CA ARG A 462 -6.49 18.16 -8.95
C ARG A 462 -5.66 18.26 -7.69
N ARG A 463 -4.55 17.53 -7.64
CA ARG A 463 -3.56 17.64 -6.57
C ARG A 463 -2.14 17.52 -7.14
N MET A 464 -1.16 18.02 -6.40
CA MET A 464 0.25 17.80 -6.73
C MET A 464 0.72 16.50 -6.07
N ASP A 465 1.34 15.63 -6.85
CA ASP A 465 1.89 14.36 -6.37
C ASP A 465 3.17 14.01 -7.15
N LYS A 466 3.92 13.00 -6.70
CA LYS A 466 4.97 12.38 -7.49
C LYS A 466 4.32 11.58 -8.61
N ALA A 467 4.81 11.69 -9.83
CA ALA A 467 4.29 10.93 -10.95
C ALA A 467 4.44 9.43 -10.72
N TYR A 468 3.40 8.67 -11.03
CA TYR A 468 3.45 7.21 -10.97
C TYR A 468 4.50 6.63 -11.91
N ALA A 469 4.76 7.30 -13.02
CA ALA A 469 5.88 7.05 -13.93
C ALA A 469 7.25 6.90 -13.24
N MET A 470 7.44 7.47 -12.03
CA MET A 470 8.70 7.41 -11.29
C MET A 470 8.78 6.22 -10.33
N THR A 471 7.84 5.30 -10.38
CA THR A 471 7.88 4.03 -9.66
C THR A 471 9.04 3.17 -10.17
N ASP A 472 9.02 2.85 -11.45
CA ASP A 472 10.03 2.04 -12.12
C ASP A 472 10.03 2.30 -13.65
N PRO A 473 10.98 1.71 -14.42
CA PRO A 473 11.02 1.86 -15.86
C PRO A 473 9.80 1.31 -16.61
N MET A 474 9.06 0.39 -16.00
CA MET A 474 7.87 -0.23 -16.62
C MET A 474 6.71 0.77 -16.59
N GLU A 475 6.46 1.37 -15.41
CA GLU A 475 5.44 2.40 -15.23
C GLU A 475 5.77 3.67 -16.04
N TYR A 476 7.05 4.04 -16.08
CA TYR A 476 7.48 5.17 -16.89
C TYR A 476 7.14 5.00 -18.37
N PHE A 477 7.29 3.79 -18.92
CA PHE A 477 6.92 3.49 -20.29
C PHE A 477 5.40 3.46 -20.49
N ALA A 478 4.65 2.84 -19.55
CA ALA A 478 3.19 2.73 -19.64
C ALA A 478 2.51 4.11 -19.55
N GLU A 479 2.86 4.91 -18.54
CA GLU A 479 2.37 6.28 -18.35
C GLU A 479 2.68 7.21 -19.56
N ALA A 480 3.92 7.12 -20.07
CA ALA A 480 4.30 7.88 -21.26
C ALA A 480 3.56 7.38 -22.51
N THR A 481 3.23 6.09 -22.60
CA THR A 481 2.42 5.54 -23.69
C THR A 481 0.99 6.08 -23.64
N GLU A 482 0.37 6.14 -22.46
CA GLU A 482 -0.94 6.75 -22.29
C GLU A 482 -0.95 8.22 -22.70
N ALA A 483 -0.01 9.02 -22.17
CA ALA A 483 0.12 10.43 -22.55
C ALA A 483 0.33 10.61 -24.06
N PHE A 484 1.08 9.70 -24.70
CA PHE A 484 1.41 9.81 -26.12
C PHE A 484 0.24 9.47 -27.05
N PHE A 485 -0.56 8.46 -26.72
CA PHE A 485 -1.63 7.95 -27.62
C PHE A 485 -3.03 8.40 -27.20
N VAL A 486 -3.27 8.58 -25.90
CA VAL A 486 -4.60 8.87 -25.35
C VAL A 486 -4.54 10.02 -24.35
N ARG A 487 -4.59 9.69 -23.07
CA ARG A 487 -4.51 10.64 -21.96
C ARG A 487 -4.13 9.93 -20.68
N ASN A 488 -3.14 10.48 -19.97
CA ASN A 488 -2.71 10.05 -18.64
C ASN A 488 -3.49 10.78 -17.51
N ASP A 489 -3.51 10.26 -16.30
CA ASP A 489 -4.07 10.92 -15.10
C ASP A 489 -3.03 11.76 -14.33
N PHE A 490 -1.74 11.56 -14.59
CA PHE A 490 -0.65 12.42 -14.15
C PHE A 490 -0.15 13.33 -15.28
N TYR A 491 0.28 14.55 -14.93
CA TYR A 491 0.99 15.39 -15.88
C TYR A 491 2.38 14.80 -16.18
N PRO A 492 2.74 14.73 -17.48
CA PRO A 492 2.08 15.20 -18.70
C PRO A 492 0.87 14.33 -19.10
N TYR A 493 -0.26 15.00 -19.40
CA TYR A 493 -1.52 14.32 -19.71
C TYR A 493 -1.65 13.93 -21.19
N THR A 494 -1.06 14.71 -22.08
CA THR A 494 -1.20 14.57 -23.53
C THR A 494 0.16 14.47 -24.20
N ARG A 495 0.14 14.09 -25.46
CA ARG A 495 1.35 13.99 -26.27
C ARG A 495 2.10 15.31 -26.35
N GLU A 496 1.40 16.42 -26.59
CA GLU A 496 2.01 17.75 -26.69
C GLU A 496 2.64 18.19 -25.37
N GLU A 497 2.07 17.77 -24.27
CA GLU A 497 2.63 18.01 -22.93
C GLU A 497 3.83 17.13 -22.67
N LEU A 498 3.79 15.84 -23.07
CA LEU A 498 4.91 14.91 -22.97
C LEU A 498 6.09 15.41 -23.83
N GLU A 499 5.85 15.82 -25.06
CA GLU A 499 6.88 16.35 -25.96
C GLU A 499 7.56 17.62 -25.40
N ARG A 500 6.86 18.41 -24.57
CA ARG A 500 7.43 19.60 -23.89
C ARG A 500 8.10 19.25 -22.57
N HIS A 501 7.54 18.33 -21.80
CA HIS A 501 7.99 18.00 -20.46
C HIS A 501 9.19 17.03 -20.50
N ASP A 502 9.10 16.02 -21.37
CA ASP A 502 10.11 14.98 -21.56
C ASP A 502 10.25 14.60 -23.03
N PRO A 503 10.92 15.46 -23.83
CA PRO A 503 11.07 15.25 -25.28
C PRO A 503 11.85 13.97 -25.60
N GLU A 504 12.74 13.53 -24.72
CA GLU A 504 13.51 12.29 -24.91
C GLU A 504 12.61 11.07 -24.80
N MET A 505 11.76 11.03 -23.77
CA MET A 505 10.80 9.94 -23.59
C MET A 505 9.75 9.94 -24.70
N ALA A 506 9.25 11.11 -25.13
CA ALA A 506 8.33 11.20 -26.26
C ALA A 506 8.93 10.63 -27.55
N ALA A 507 10.19 10.95 -27.83
CA ALA A 507 10.92 10.40 -28.98
C ALA A 507 11.15 8.89 -28.84
N LEU A 508 11.42 8.41 -27.63
CA LEU A 508 11.63 6.99 -27.34
C LEU A 508 10.32 6.20 -27.50
N VAL A 509 9.21 6.69 -26.97
CA VAL A 509 7.87 6.09 -27.17
C VAL A 509 7.56 6.01 -28.66
N LYS A 510 7.73 7.12 -29.39
CA LYS A 510 7.55 7.14 -30.85
C LYS A 510 8.36 6.05 -31.56
N LYS A 511 9.64 5.90 -31.19
CA LYS A 511 10.56 4.90 -31.75
C LYS A 511 10.11 3.48 -31.42
N LEU A 512 9.88 3.19 -30.15
CA LEU A 512 9.60 1.83 -29.66
C LEU A 512 8.26 1.28 -30.16
N TRP A 513 7.25 2.15 -30.31
CA TRP A 513 5.97 1.78 -30.92
C TRP A 513 5.98 1.78 -32.45
N GLY A 514 7.06 2.24 -33.09
CA GLY A 514 7.19 2.31 -34.55
C GLY A 514 6.29 3.35 -35.20
N VAL A 515 6.00 4.46 -34.49
CA VAL A 515 5.24 5.59 -35.04
C VAL A 515 6.11 6.34 -36.04
N LYS A 516 5.59 6.55 -37.25
CA LYS A 516 6.28 7.23 -38.34
C LYS A 516 6.35 8.76 -38.17
#